data_d01b5d33a3414203cb4b724333a4c8f6
#
_entry.id   d01b5d33a3414203cb4b724333a4c8f6
#
_cell.length_a   1.000
_cell.length_b   1.000
_cell.length_c   1.000
_cell.angle_alpha   90.00
_cell.angle_beta   90.00
_cell.angle_gamma   90.00
#
_symmetry.space_group_name_H-M   'P 1'
#
loop_
_entity.id
_entity.type
_entity.pdbx_description
1 polymer ?
#
loop_
_entity_poly.entity_id
_entity_poly.type
_entity_poly.pdbx_seq_one_letter_code
_entity_poly.pdbx_strand_id
1 'polypeptide(L)'
;LVFHIFLIWEVSMKHLTKFVATLGIATMAAASYADTNLTAETASPGGATHLSLAHMTEIAGTMGIANIQLADGQTLTNSIQNVAEGKTDIAGTPYILPFLMNRGVGPYGSLGAEKGSELAGNLRAINPFVLGIFFLFAYDSKNIDGWDDLKGRKIYNGPPRGGALTNARSMIQIVAGLKEGDDYEGIQTNWGQGATLISSGEPDAVVLPELFPSPRLTIPSAAGKMTGWSMPKAVYEGEAMQKYMKAPGSADWTAPVADIKAIMGEDWTFISEDDTFRAFATIGGNVVHKNMDDALVYDLVSGYIKTLDNLMSKAPYGTTVGYDFPMQGMCGANPIKYHVAAARAWREAGYALDDCAVAAD
;
A
#
# COMPACT_ATOMS: atom_id res chain seq x y z
N LEU A 1 -62.86 23.59 -59.36
CA LEU A 1 -61.75 23.74 -58.33
C LEU A 1 -62.01 22.80 -57.14
N VAL A 2 -62.16 21.52 -57.38
CA VAL A 2 -62.19 20.45 -56.40
C VAL A 2 -61.98 19.17 -57.21
N PHE A 3 -60.78 18.66 -57.28
CA PHE A 3 -60.45 17.30 -57.72
C PHE A 3 -58.93 17.25 -57.84
N HIS A 4 -58.27 16.82 -56.78
CA HIS A 4 -56.90 16.23 -56.78
C HIS A 4 -56.36 16.07 -55.35
N ILE A 5 -57.03 15.35 -54.48
CA ILE A 5 -56.50 14.88 -53.20
C ILE A 5 -57.16 13.51 -52.91
N PHE A 6 -56.75 12.47 -53.62
CA PHE A 6 -57.12 11.11 -53.25
C PHE A 6 -56.23 10.11 -54.01
N LEU A 7 -54.92 10.15 -53.84
CA LEU A 7 -54.05 9.13 -54.41
C LEU A 7 -52.61 9.13 -53.82
N ILE A 8 -52.48 9.38 -52.54
CA ILE A 8 -51.16 9.21 -51.85
C ILE A 8 -51.38 8.66 -50.43
N TRP A 9 -52.08 7.55 -50.28
CA TRP A 9 -52.15 6.92 -48.95
C TRP A 9 -52.15 5.37 -48.97
N GLU A 10 -51.65 4.73 -49.96
CA GLU A 10 -51.56 3.25 -49.97
C GLU A 10 -50.15 2.68 -50.13
N VAL A 11 -49.08 3.45 -50.06
CA VAL A 11 -47.70 2.93 -50.23
C VAL A 11 -46.89 2.99 -48.92
N SER A 12 -47.45 3.49 -47.79
CA SER A 12 -46.67 3.73 -46.59
C SER A 12 -46.83 2.69 -45.46
N MET A 13 -47.60 1.63 -45.64
CA MET A 13 -47.81 0.64 -44.55
C MET A 13 -47.10 -0.69 -44.70
N LYS A 14 -46.34 -0.92 -45.75
CA LYS A 14 -45.58 -2.18 -45.92
C LYS A 14 -44.10 -2.11 -45.54
N HIS A 15 -43.60 -0.97 -45.15
CA HIS A 15 -42.21 -0.81 -44.68
C HIS A 15 -42.05 -0.48 -43.21
N LEU A 16 -43.14 -0.31 -42.43
CA LEU A 16 -43.05 -0.02 -41.00
C LEU A 16 -43.02 -1.27 -40.11
N THR A 17 -43.24 -2.45 -40.66
CA THR A 17 -43.24 -3.72 -39.91
C THR A 17 -41.90 -4.48 -39.97
N LYS A 18 -40.89 -3.96 -40.66
CA LYS A 18 -39.54 -4.58 -40.72
C LYS A 18 -38.47 -3.80 -39.93
N PHE A 19 -38.80 -2.65 -39.35
CA PHE A 19 -37.80 -1.84 -38.60
C PHE A 19 -37.98 -1.91 -37.07
N VAL A 20 -39.01 -2.60 -36.57
CA VAL A 20 -39.27 -2.77 -35.12
C VAL A 20 -38.70 -4.07 -34.56
N ALA A 21 -38.15 -4.96 -35.41
CA ALA A 21 -37.63 -6.27 -34.97
C ALA A 21 -36.12 -6.33 -34.77
N THR A 22 -35.36 -5.21 -34.85
CA THR A 22 -33.89 -5.18 -34.67
C THR A 22 -33.40 -4.15 -33.65
N LEU A 23 -34.32 -3.58 -32.85
CA LEU A 23 -33.94 -2.79 -31.64
C LEU A 23 -34.27 -3.60 -30.37
N GLY A 24 -34.14 -4.90 -30.47
CA GLY A 24 -34.32 -5.85 -29.40
C GLY A 24 -32.94 -6.26 -28.86
N ILE A 25 -32.67 -5.82 -27.66
CA ILE A 25 -31.77 -6.51 -26.71
C ILE A 25 -30.29 -6.33 -26.98
N ALA A 26 -29.77 -5.13 -26.77
CA ALA A 26 -28.53 -4.95 -26.06
C ALA A 26 -28.84 -4.20 -24.74
N THR A 27 -29.76 -4.71 -23.96
CA THR A 27 -29.72 -4.51 -22.51
C THR A 27 -28.53 -5.34 -22.05
N MET A 28 -27.33 -4.78 -22.11
CA MET A 28 -26.29 -5.19 -21.20
C MET A 28 -26.93 -5.13 -19.83
N ALA A 29 -27.04 -6.29 -19.17
CA ALA A 29 -27.29 -6.35 -17.76
C ALA A 29 -26.15 -5.56 -17.11
N ALA A 30 -26.35 -4.28 -16.86
CA ALA A 30 -25.62 -3.58 -15.82
C ALA A 30 -25.97 -4.38 -14.57
N ALA A 31 -25.09 -5.27 -14.16
CA ALA A 31 -25.20 -5.93 -12.88
C ALA A 31 -25.28 -4.78 -11.86
N SER A 32 -26.45 -4.56 -11.31
CA SER A 32 -26.67 -3.55 -10.29
C SER A 32 -26.08 -4.11 -9.00
N TYR A 33 -24.83 -3.79 -8.71
CA TYR A 33 -24.20 -4.08 -7.42
C TYR A 33 -24.66 -3.12 -6.31
N ALA A 34 -25.63 -2.23 -6.57
CA ALA A 34 -26.14 -1.25 -5.62
C ALA A 34 -26.61 -1.86 -4.28
N ASP A 35 -26.91 -3.16 -4.26
CA ASP A 35 -27.29 -3.92 -3.07
C ASP A 35 -26.16 -4.77 -2.49
N THR A 36 -24.94 -4.72 -3.07
CA THR A 36 -23.80 -5.49 -2.56
C THR A 36 -23.22 -4.80 -1.33
N ASN A 37 -23.33 -5.45 -0.17
CA ASN A 37 -22.73 -4.97 1.06
C ASN A 37 -21.44 -5.75 1.34
N LEU A 38 -20.34 -5.02 1.55
CA LEU A 38 -19.03 -5.56 1.87
C LEU A 38 -18.55 -5.02 3.22
N THR A 39 -17.70 -5.78 3.88
CA THR A 39 -16.99 -5.38 5.08
C THR A 39 -15.52 -5.17 4.77
N ALA A 40 -14.91 -4.14 5.36
CA ALA A 40 -13.48 -3.88 5.20
C ALA A 40 -12.83 -3.56 6.55
N GLU A 41 -11.60 -3.99 6.75
CA GLU A 41 -10.82 -3.75 7.97
C GLU A 41 -9.49 -3.07 7.66
N THR A 42 -9.12 -2.05 8.47
CA THR A 42 -7.86 -1.32 8.32
C THR A 42 -7.29 -0.88 9.66
N ALA A 43 -6.01 -0.44 9.63
CA ALA A 43 -5.33 0.13 10.79
C ALA A 43 -5.91 1.51 11.18
N SER A 44 -5.18 2.22 12.03
CA SER A 44 -5.57 3.53 12.54
C SER A 44 -5.78 4.57 11.42
N PRO A 45 -6.73 5.50 11.60
CA PRO A 45 -6.97 6.59 10.67
C PRO A 45 -5.69 7.35 10.27
N GLY A 46 -5.61 7.77 9.01
CA GLY A 46 -4.50 8.56 8.46
C GLY A 46 -3.30 7.75 7.99
N GLY A 47 -3.21 6.45 8.28
CA GLY A 47 -2.17 5.57 7.72
C GLY A 47 -2.44 5.18 6.27
N ALA A 48 -1.41 4.69 5.55
CA ALA A 48 -1.50 4.33 4.14
C ALA A 48 -2.62 3.30 3.85
N THR A 49 -2.76 2.27 4.68
CA THR A 49 -3.82 1.26 4.55
C THR A 49 -5.21 1.85 4.76
N HIS A 50 -5.35 2.76 5.73
CA HIS A 50 -6.63 3.42 5.99
C HIS A 50 -7.04 4.32 4.81
N LEU A 51 -6.13 5.18 4.33
CA LEU A 51 -6.45 6.10 3.24
C LEU A 51 -6.81 5.37 1.95
N SER A 52 -6.09 4.28 1.63
CA SER A 52 -6.42 3.44 0.49
C SER A 52 -7.82 2.82 0.59
N LEU A 53 -8.17 2.22 1.74
CA LEU A 53 -9.49 1.61 1.92
C LEU A 53 -10.61 2.62 2.09
N ALA A 54 -10.38 3.75 2.75
CA ALA A 54 -11.36 4.83 2.86
C ALA A 54 -11.69 5.40 1.46
N HIS A 55 -10.67 5.58 0.61
CA HIS A 55 -10.87 5.98 -0.77
C HIS A 55 -11.65 4.93 -1.57
N MET A 56 -11.29 3.64 -1.46
CA MET A 56 -12.02 2.55 -2.11
C MET A 56 -13.49 2.50 -1.66
N THR A 57 -13.75 2.71 -0.37
CA THR A 57 -15.12 2.79 0.19
C THR A 57 -15.92 3.93 -0.44
N GLU A 58 -15.32 5.12 -0.53
CA GLU A 58 -15.96 6.29 -1.14
C GLU A 58 -16.31 6.05 -2.62
N ILE A 59 -15.34 5.57 -3.40
CA ILE A 59 -15.57 5.34 -4.83
C ILE A 59 -16.55 4.20 -5.10
N ALA A 60 -16.51 3.13 -4.30
CA ALA A 60 -17.45 2.03 -4.42
C ALA A 60 -18.90 2.52 -4.27
N GLY A 61 -19.17 3.37 -3.27
CA GLY A 61 -20.48 3.97 -3.07
C GLY A 61 -20.87 4.97 -4.16
N THR A 62 -19.96 5.90 -4.51
CA THR A 62 -20.25 6.96 -5.49
C THR A 62 -20.44 6.44 -6.91
N MET A 63 -19.77 5.34 -7.27
CA MET A 63 -19.89 4.68 -8.57
C MET A 63 -21.00 3.60 -8.59
N GLY A 64 -21.67 3.36 -7.46
CA GLY A 64 -22.72 2.35 -7.38
C GLY A 64 -22.21 0.91 -7.51
N ILE A 65 -20.94 0.65 -7.14
CA ILE A 65 -20.31 -0.67 -7.23
C ILE A 65 -20.70 -1.51 -6.02
N ALA A 66 -20.55 -0.98 -4.80
CA ALA A 66 -20.87 -1.65 -3.55
C ALA A 66 -21.01 -0.64 -2.40
N ASN A 67 -21.66 -1.07 -1.32
CA ASN A 67 -21.66 -0.38 -0.04
C ASN A 67 -20.63 -1.06 0.88
N ILE A 68 -19.51 -0.42 1.17
CA ILE A 68 -18.42 -0.97 2.00
C ILE A 68 -18.52 -0.39 3.41
N GLN A 69 -18.66 -1.26 4.42
CA GLN A 69 -18.57 -0.88 5.83
C GLN A 69 -17.11 -0.99 6.29
N LEU A 70 -16.44 0.15 6.47
CA LEU A 70 -15.05 0.22 6.86
C LEU A 70 -14.92 0.26 8.39
N ALA A 71 -14.25 -0.73 8.98
CA ALA A 71 -13.82 -0.76 10.38
C ALA A 71 -12.34 -0.37 10.46
N ASP A 72 -12.05 0.78 11.05
CA ASP A 72 -10.69 1.26 11.31
C ASP A 72 -10.16 0.83 12.68
N GLY A 73 -8.89 1.16 12.98
CA GLY A 73 -8.24 0.85 14.27
C GLY A 73 -8.00 -0.64 14.52
N GLN A 74 -8.12 -1.48 13.51
CA GLN A 74 -8.01 -2.92 13.64
C GLN A 74 -6.54 -3.40 13.72
N THR A 75 -6.36 -4.58 14.31
CA THR A 75 -5.07 -5.27 14.33
C THR A 75 -4.91 -6.07 13.04
N LEU A 76 -4.07 -5.60 12.13
CA LEU A 76 -3.97 -6.14 10.75
C LEU A 76 -3.60 -7.63 10.69
N THR A 77 -2.96 -8.21 11.71
CA THR A 77 -2.74 -9.67 11.82
C THR A 77 -4.05 -10.44 11.92
N ASN A 78 -5.05 -9.88 12.60
CA ASN A 78 -6.38 -10.49 12.69
C ASN A 78 -7.17 -10.21 11.41
N SER A 79 -7.10 -8.98 10.89
CA SER A 79 -7.83 -8.58 9.68
C SER A 79 -7.50 -9.45 8.47
N ILE A 80 -6.20 -9.73 8.25
CA ILE A 80 -5.79 -10.60 7.15
C ILE A 80 -6.25 -12.05 7.34
N GLN A 81 -6.28 -12.54 8.57
CA GLN A 81 -6.82 -13.87 8.88
C GLN A 81 -8.34 -13.91 8.66
N ASN A 82 -9.06 -12.85 9.04
CA ASN A 82 -10.50 -12.73 8.79
C ASN A 82 -10.82 -12.79 7.28
N VAL A 83 -10.03 -12.12 6.44
CA VAL A 83 -10.19 -12.24 4.98
C VAL A 83 -9.89 -13.64 4.49
N ALA A 84 -8.80 -14.27 4.96
CA ALA A 84 -8.44 -15.64 4.58
C ALA A 84 -9.49 -16.68 4.98
N GLU A 85 -10.24 -16.43 6.05
CA GLU A 85 -11.34 -17.26 6.56
C GLU A 85 -12.71 -16.87 6.00
N GLY A 86 -12.80 -15.83 5.16
CA GLY A 86 -14.05 -15.33 4.58
C GLY A 86 -14.98 -14.62 5.57
N LYS A 87 -14.46 -14.10 6.68
CA LYS A 87 -15.20 -13.34 7.71
C LYS A 87 -15.28 -11.84 7.42
N THR A 88 -14.35 -11.34 6.65
CA THR A 88 -14.24 -9.96 6.18
C THR A 88 -13.90 -10.01 4.70
N ASP A 89 -14.47 -9.09 3.91
CA ASP A 89 -14.33 -9.12 2.46
C ASP A 89 -13.01 -8.51 1.98
N ILE A 90 -12.59 -7.39 2.61
CA ILE A 90 -11.39 -6.63 2.21
C ILE A 90 -10.57 -6.27 3.45
N ALA A 91 -9.25 -6.33 3.37
CA ALA A 91 -8.38 -5.77 4.40
C ALA A 91 -7.16 -5.07 3.81
N GLY A 92 -6.74 -3.95 4.42
CA GLY A 92 -5.43 -3.35 4.19
C GLY A 92 -4.37 -4.07 5.03
N THR A 93 -3.26 -4.53 4.42
CA THR A 93 -2.29 -5.37 5.13
C THR A 93 -0.84 -5.18 4.65
N PRO A 94 0.16 -5.30 5.55
CA PRO A 94 1.55 -5.54 5.16
C PRO A 94 1.72 -6.93 4.53
N TYR A 95 2.40 -7.02 3.39
CA TYR A 95 2.57 -8.28 2.65
C TYR A 95 3.52 -9.30 3.31
N ILE A 96 4.22 -8.92 4.36
CA ILE A 96 4.91 -9.87 5.21
C ILE A 96 3.94 -10.81 5.95
N LEU A 97 2.72 -10.36 6.26
CA LEU A 97 1.75 -11.14 7.04
C LEU A 97 1.25 -12.39 6.31
N PRO A 98 0.87 -12.36 5.03
CA PRO A 98 0.58 -13.58 4.26
C PRO A 98 1.73 -14.59 4.24
N PHE A 99 2.98 -14.10 4.17
CA PHE A 99 4.16 -14.97 4.23
C PHE A 99 4.34 -15.65 5.59
N LEU A 100 4.17 -14.90 6.69
CA LEU A 100 4.22 -15.47 8.05
C LEU A 100 3.08 -16.44 8.28
N MET A 101 1.89 -16.13 7.78
CA MET A 101 0.72 -17.01 7.84
C MET A 101 0.98 -18.31 7.09
N ASN A 102 1.49 -18.23 5.85
CA ASN A 102 1.82 -19.40 5.03
C ASN A 102 2.80 -20.38 5.71
N ARG A 103 3.65 -19.88 6.59
CA ARG A 103 4.60 -20.69 7.36
C ARG A 103 4.09 -21.09 8.75
N GLY A 104 2.97 -20.56 9.19
CA GLY A 104 2.47 -20.77 10.55
C GLY A 104 3.44 -20.28 11.62
N VAL A 105 4.06 -19.11 11.42
CA VAL A 105 5.06 -18.55 12.36
C VAL A 105 4.66 -17.15 12.84
N GLY A 106 5.37 -16.65 13.85
CA GLY A 106 5.09 -15.34 14.43
C GLY A 106 3.66 -15.25 14.98
N PRO A 107 2.85 -14.25 14.58
CA PRO A 107 1.48 -14.10 15.05
C PRO A 107 0.56 -15.28 14.68
N TYR A 108 0.96 -16.11 13.73
CA TYR A 108 0.19 -17.25 13.21
C TYR A 108 0.75 -18.60 13.68
N GLY A 109 1.64 -18.62 14.68
CA GLY A 109 2.26 -19.83 15.20
C GLY A 109 1.23 -20.88 15.71
N SER A 110 0.09 -20.43 16.24
CA SER A 110 -1.00 -21.30 16.70
C SER A 110 -1.75 -22.01 15.56
N LEU A 111 -1.66 -21.52 14.31
CA LEU A 111 -2.26 -22.17 13.15
C LEU A 111 -1.46 -23.37 12.67
N GLY A 112 -0.13 -23.34 12.88
CA GLY A 112 0.79 -24.30 12.27
C GLY A 112 0.94 -24.07 10.74
N ALA A 113 1.92 -24.76 10.14
CA ALA A 113 2.27 -24.56 8.74
C ALA A 113 1.18 -25.00 7.76
N GLU A 114 0.50 -26.11 8.04
CA GLU A 114 -0.53 -26.66 7.15
C GLU A 114 -1.74 -25.73 7.04
N LYS A 115 -2.36 -25.39 8.17
CA LYS A 115 -3.51 -24.47 8.19
C LYS A 115 -3.13 -23.06 7.76
N GLY A 116 -1.93 -22.61 8.14
CA GLY A 116 -1.41 -21.31 7.72
C GLY A 116 -1.24 -21.21 6.20
N SER A 117 -0.74 -22.28 5.56
CA SER A 117 -0.58 -22.34 4.10
C SER A 117 -1.92 -22.36 3.36
N GLU A 118 -2.89 -23.15 3.88
CA GLU A 118 -4.26 -23.16 3.35
C GLU A 118 -4.87 -21.76 3.35
N LEU A 119 -4.83 -21.07 4.49
CA LEU A 119 -5.41 -19.73 4.65
C LEU A 119 -4.67 -18.69 3.79
N ALA A 120 -3.34 -18.69 3.78
CA ALA A 120 -2.58 -17.77 2.93
C ALA A 120 -2.89 -17.96 1.45
N GLY A 121 -3.16 -19.21 1.02
CA GLY A 121 -3.57 -19.55 -0.34
C GLY A 121 -4.93 -18.97 -0.76
N ASN A 122 -5.75 -18.53 0.20
CA ASN A 122 -7.03 -17.88 -0.07
C ASN A 122 -6.91 -16.37 -0.33
N LEU A 123 -5.74 -15.76 -0.12
CA LEU A 123 -5.57 -14.33 -0.20
C LEU A 123 -5.16 -13.89 -1.61
N ARG A 124 -5.75 -12.79 -2.09
CA ARG A 124 -5.39 -12.13 -3.35
C ARG A 124 -5.23 -10.64 -3.13
N ALA A 125 -4.16 -10.07 -3.67
CA ALA A 125 -3.96 -8.63 -3.69
C ALA A 125 -4.80 -7.98 -4.79
N ILE A 126 -5.26 -6.76 -4.54
CA ILE A 126 -5.97 -5.97 -5.54
C ILE A 126 -5.26 -4.67 -5.88
N ASN A 127 -4.57 -4.03 -4.93
CA ASN A 127 -3.77 -2.83 -5.16
C ASN A 127 -2.65 -2.72 -4.11
N PRO A 128 -1.41 -3.10 -4.44
CA PRO A 128 -0.25 -2.92 -3.58
C PRO A 128 0.26 -1.48 -3.59
N PHE A 129 0.91 -1.08 -2.49
CA PHE A 129 1.55 0.22 -2.32
C PHE A 129 2.64 0.16 -1.24
N VAL A 130 3.51 1.18 -1.20
CA VAL A 130 4.53 1.33 -0.16
C VAL A 130 3.87 1.71 1.17
N LEU A 131 4.23 1.01 2.24
CA LEU A 131 3.75 1.31 3.60
C LEU A 131 4.65 2.29 4.34
N GLY A 132 5.93 2.28 4.03
CA GLY A 132 6.91 3.16 4.64
C GLY A 132 8.32 2.85 4.18
N ILE A 133 9.15 3.88 4.21
CA ILE A 133 10.52 3.90 3.75
C ILE A 133 11.42 4.02 4.98
N PHE A 134 12.31 3.04 5.20
CA PHE A 134 13.22 3.05 6.35
C PHE A 134 14.47 3.87 6.05
N PHE A 135 14.69 4.90 6.84
CA PHE A 135 15.90 5.71 6.76
C PHE A 135 16.32 6.23 8.15
N LEU A 136 17.56 6.67 8.26
CA LEU A 136 18.10 7.31 9.42
C LEU A 136 17.77 8.79 9.39
N PHE A 137 17.33 9.36 10.53
CA PHE A 137 17.21 10.80 10.71
C PHE A 137 17.44 11.23 12.17
N ALA A 138 17.81 12.48 12.36
CA ALA A 138 18.07 13.05 13.67
C ALA A 138 17.91 14.56 13.66
N TYR A 139 17.75 15.18 14.85
CA TYR A 139 17.97 16.62 14.98
C TYR A 139 19.41 17.00 14.72
N ASP A 140 19.67 18.12 14.04
CA ASP A 140 21.02 18.64 13.79
C ASP A 140 21.79 18.84 15.10
N SER A 141 21.11 19.20 16.18
CA SER A 141 21.68 19.38 17.53
C SER A 141 22.23 18.09 18.15
N LYS A 142 21.95 16.92 17.58
CA LYS A 142 22.46 15.63 18.08
C LYS A 142 23.86 15.29 17.58
N ASN A 143 24.39 16.07 16.64
CA ASN A 143 25.71 15.86 16.05
C ASN A 143 25.89 14.42 15.57
N ILE A 144 24.97 13.97 14.74
CA ILE A 144 25.03 12.72 13.98
C ILE A 144 25.43 13.11 12.56
N ASP A 145 26.50 12.51 12.03
CA ASP A 145 26.97 12.76 10.66
C ASP A 145 26.61 11.62 9.70
N GLY A 146 25.96 10.55 10.20
CA GLY A 146 25.50 9.45 9.38
C GLY A 146 25.33 8.13 10.14
N TRP A 147 25.22 7.05 9.38
CA TRP A 147 25.02 5.71 9.90
C TRP A 147 26.17 5.20 10.80
N ASP A 148 27.39 5.67 10.56
CA ASP A 148 28.58 5.25 11.32
C ASP A 148 28.64 5.83 12.75
N ASP A 149 27.85 6.88 13.03
CA ASP A 149 27.80 7.55 14.33
C ASP A 149 26.80 6.95 15.30
N LEU A 150 26.13 5.87 14.94
CA LEU A 150 25.07 5.26 15.75
C LEU A 150 25.59 4.45 16.94
N LYS A 151 26.90 4.15 17.00
CA LYS A 151 27.48 3.39 18.11
C LYS A 151 27.42 4.17 19.42
N GLY A 152 26.88 3.53 20.46
CA GLY A 152 26.69 4.12 21.79
C GLY A 152 25.51 5.08 21.90
N ARG A 153 24.72 5.26 20.85
CA ARG A 153 23.60 6.19 20.80
C ARG A 153 22.30 5.55 21.26
N LYS A 154 21.34 6.40 21.62
CA LYS A 154 19.94 6.03 21.86
C LYS A 154 19.15 6.18 20.57
N ILE A 155 18.66 5.07 20.03
CA ILE A 155 17.99 5.04 18.72
C ILE A 155 16.51 4.65 18.89
N TYR A 156 15.61 5.54 18.49
CA TYR A 156 14.20 5.19 18.38
C TYR A 156 13.98 4.34 17.12
N ASN A 157 13.59 3.09 17.30
CA ASN A 157 13.48 2.11 16.22
C ASN A 157 12.09 1.44 16.12
N GLY A 158 11.05 2.07 16.69
CA GLY A 158 9.66 1.70 16.48
C GLY A 158 8.93 1.21 17.73
N PRO A 159 7.80 0.52 17.53
CA PRO A 159 7.04 -0.06 18.64
C PRO A 159 7.77 -1.27 19.25
N PRO A 160 7.45 -1.65 20.50
CA PRO A 160 8.21 -2.69 21.24
C PRO A 160 8.13 -4.10 20.64
N ARG A 161 7.41 -4.28 19.52
CA ARG A 161 7.29 -5.56 18.78
C ARG A 161 6.74 -5.31 17.39
N GLY A 162 6.91 -6.30 16.50
CA GLY A 162 6.34 -6.31 15.16
C GLY A 162 7.37 -6.05 14.06
N GLY A 163 6.88 -5.98 12.83
CA GLY A 163 7.73 -5.90 11.64
C GLY A 163 8.59 -4.64 11.58
N ALA A 164 8.09 -3.50 12.05
CA ALA A 164 8.83 -2.25 12.03
C ALA A 164 10.11 -2.32 12.87
N LEU A 165 10.02 -2.81 14.10
CA LEU A 165 11.20 -3.01 14.98
C LEU A 165 12.21 -3.97 14.36
N THR A 166 11.72 -5.10 13.81
CA THR A 166 12.57 -6.09 13.15
C THR A 166 13.31 -5.48 11.97
N ASN A 167 12.61 -4.72 11.13
CA ASN A 167 13.21 -4.07 9.97
C ASN A 167 14.21 -2.98 10.37
N ALA A 168 13.88 -2.14 11.35
CA ALA A 168 14.79 -1.10 11.84
C ALA A 168 16.11 -1.70 12.37
N ARG A 169 16.03 -2.75 13.19
CA ARG A 169 17.19 -3.50 13.68
C ARG A 169 18.03 -4.09 12.54
N SER A 170 17.36 -4.69 11.56
CA SER A 170 18.01 -5.25 10.37
C SER A 170 18.69 -4.16 9.55
N MET A 171 18.06 -2.99 9.37
CA MET A 171 18.66 -1.86 8.66
C MET A 171 19.93 -1.37 9.36
N ILE A 172 19.85 -1.13 10.68
CA ILE A 172 21.02 -0.69 11.46
C ILE A 172 22.14 -1.74 11.37
N GLN A 173 21.82 -3.03 11.45
CA GLN A 173 22.81 -4.08 11.34
C GLN A 173 23.42 -4.20 9.94
N ILE A 174 22.63 -4.09 8.88
CA ILE A 174 23.14 -4.22 7.49
C ILE A 174 23.94 -2.98 7.11
N VAL A 175 23.47 -1.77 7.49
CA VAL A 175 24.08 -0.52 7.06
C VAL A 175 25.28 -0.16 7.93
N ALA A 176 25.15 -0.24 9.25
CA ALA A 176 26.17 0.20 10.20
C ALA A 176 26.93 -0.95 10.90
N GLY A 177 26.51 -2.20 10.70
CA GLY A 177 27.12 -3.35 11.39
C GLY A 177 26.80 -3.45 12.89
N LEU A 178 25.85 -2.66 13.40
CA LEU A 178 25.59 -2.50 14.83
C LEU A 178 24.41 -3.36 15.29
N LYS A 179 24.47 -3.83 16.54
CA LYS A 179 23.46 -4.68 17.16
C LYS A 179 22.91 -4.02 18.43
N GLU A 180 21.59 -4.01 18.55
CA GLU A 180 20.88 -3.46 19.71
C GLU A 180 21.27 -4.22 20.99
N GLY A 181 21.52 -3.46 22.06
CA GLY A 181 21.94 -3.98 23.36
C GLY A 181 23.44 -4.22 23.50
N ASP A 182 24.15 -4.45 22.39
CA ASP A 182 25.60 -4.60 22.38
C ASP A 182 26.30 -3.28 21.97
N ASP A 183 25.81 -2.64 20.90
CA ASP A 183 26.45 -1.47 20.28
C ASP A 183 25.65 -0.17 20.42
N TYR A 184 24.34 -0.24 20.59
CA TYR A 184 23.45 0.92 20.80
C TYR A 184 22.25 0.56 21.70
N GLU A 185 21.65 1.58 22.31
CA GLU A 185 20.42 1.46 23.10
C GLU A 185 19.20 1.67 22.21
N GLY A 186 18.32 0.67 22.07
CA GLY A 186 17.06 0.81 21.35
C GLY A 186 15.97 1.40 22.24
N ILE A 187 15.31 2.47 21.78
CA ILE A 187 14.11 3.03 22.42
C ILE A 187 12.89 2.61 21.62
N GLN A 188 11.85 2.11 22.31
CA GLN A 188 10.60 1.69 21.69
C GLN A 188 9.42 2.38 22.34
N THR A 189 8.48 2.86 21.51
CA THR A 189 7.16 3.34 21.95
C THR A 189 6.11 3.02 20.90
N ASN A 190 4.84 3.06 21.29
CA ASN A 190 3.76 2.84 20.31
C ASN A 190 3.66 3.97 19.28
N TRP A 191 3.02 3.68 18.16
CA TRP A 191 2.94 4.63 17.03
C TRP A 191 2.33 5.98 17.38
N GLY A 192 1.31 6.01 18.26
CA GLY A 192 0.65 7.24 18.66
C GLY A 192 1.52 8.19 19.47
N GLN A 193 2.59 7.68 20.10
CA GLN A 193 3.52 8.47 20.92
C GLN A 193 4.83 8.82 20.18
N GLY A 194 5.04 8.26 18.97
CA GLY A 194 6.30 8.39 18.24
C GLY A 194 6.70 9.84 17.97
N ALA A 195 5.79 10.68 17.47
CA ALA A 195 6.08 12.10 17.23
C ALA A 195 6.45 12.85 18.51
N THR A 196 5.76 12.59 19.61
CA THR A 196 6.06 13.19 20.92
C THR A 196 7.43 12.76 21.43
N LEU A 197 7.79 11.49 21.31
CA LEU A 197 9.10 10.98 21.69
C LEU A 197 10.23 11.62 20.87
N ILE A 198 10.07 11.74 19.55
CA ILE A 198 11.04 12.43 18.70
C ILE A 198 11.17 13.89 19.13
N SER A 199 10.04 14.60 19.31
CA SER A 199 10.00 16.01 19.70
C SER A 199 10.61 16.27 21.08
N SER A 200 10.63 15.29 22.00
CA SER A 200 11.26 15.43 23.31
C SER A 200 12.79 15.53 23.20
N GLY A 201 13.37 15.10 22.07
CA GLY A 201 14.80 14.99 21.89
C GLY A 201 15.45 13.89 22.76
N GLU A 202 14.68 12.97 23.32
CA GLU A 202 15.24 11.84 24.10
C GLU A 202 16.06 10.90 23.21
N PRO A 203 15.63 10.50 22.00
CA PRO A 203 16.47 9.77 21.07
C PRO A 203 17.58 10.63 20.51
N ASP A 204 18.78 10.05 20.32
CA ASP A 204 19.86 10.68 19.57
C ASP A 204 19.61 10.59 18.07
N ALA A 205 19.06 9.47 17.63
CA ALA A 205 18.71 9.20 16.24
C ALA A 205 17.44 8.36 16.13
N VAL A 206 16.90 8.31 14.93
CA VAL A 206 15.65 7.59 14.61
C VAL A 206 15.84 6.75 13.35
N VAL A 207 15.42 5.49 13.38
CA VAL A 207 15.34 4.62 12.20
C VAL A 207 13.94 4.00 12.15
N LEU A 208 13.08 4.55 11.31
CA LEU A 208 11.65 4.18 11.21
C LEU A 208 11.20 4.08 9.76
N PRO A 209 10.09 3.36 9.51
CA PRO A 209 9.36 3.44 8.24
C PRO A 209 8.53 4.73 8.22
N GLU A 210 8.91 5.67 7.39
CA GLU A 210 8.23 6.94 7.23
C GLU A 210 7.81 7.18 5.78
N LEU A 211 6.89 8.11 5.62
CA LEU A 211 6.42 8.63 4.33
C LEU A 211 6.68 10.13 4.29
N PHE A 212 6.96 10.69 3.12
CA PHE A 212 7.23 12.12 2.95
C PHE A 212 5.99 12.86 2.41
N PRO A 213 5.39 13.80 3.20
CA PRO A 213 5.58 14.08 4.62
C PRO A 213 4.76 13.15 5.52
N SER A 214 5.16 12.98 6.77
CA SER A 214 4.36 12.31 7.80
C SER A 214 4.30 13.13 9.08
N PRO A 215 3.30 12.94 9.95
CA PRO A 215 3.26 13.63 11.24
C PRO A 215 4.48 13.40 12.13
N ARG A 216 5.12 12.22 12.04
CA ARG A 216 6.35 11.92 12.81
C ARG A 216 7.60 12.60 12.25
N LEU A 217 7.51 13.18 11.06
CA LEU A 217 8.56 14.02 10.48
C LEU A 217 8.26 15.51 10.65
N THR A 218 7.01 15.94 10.38
CA THR A 218 6.64 17.36 10.34
C THR A 218 6.42 17.96 11.73
N ILE A 219 5.89 17.21 12.71
CA ILE A 219 5.70 17.73 14.06
C ILE A 219 7.05 17.97 14.76
N PRO A 220 8.00 17.02 14.77
CA PRO A 220 9.32 17.26 15.34
C PRO A 220 10.12 18.38 14.65
N SER A 221 10.07 18.47 13.32
CA SER A 221 10.83 19.49 12.58
C SER A 221 10.39 20.93 12.91
N ALA A 222 9.15 21.11 13.37
CA ALA A 222 8.71 22.41 13.89
C ALA A 222 9.46 22.87 15.18
N ALA A 223 10.10 21.94 15.90
CA ALA A 223 10.86 22.23 17.12
C ALA A 223 12.38 22.40 16.85
N GLY A 224 12.86 22.01 15.69
CA GLY A 224 14.29 22.13 15.34
C GLY A 224 14.60 21.49 13.97
N LYS A 225 15.67 21.96 13.36
CA LYS A 225 16.14 21.42 12.07
C LYS A 225 16.54 19.95 12.19
N MET A 226 16.26 19.23 11.17
CA MET A 226 16.48 17.78 11.09
C MET A 226 17.27 17.40 9.83
N THR A 227 18.09 16.38 9.96
CA THR A 227 18.79 15.77 8.83
C THR A 227 18.36 14.32 8.67
N GLY A 228 18.14 13.89 7.43
CA GLY A 228 17.88 12.52 7.00
C GLY A 228 19.02 12.01 6.12
N TRP A 229 19.48 10.79 6.34
CA TRP A 229 20.59 10.19 5.59
C TRP A 229 20.08 9.04 4.72
N SER A 230 20.43 9.12 3.44
CA SER A 230 20.34 8.03 2.50
C SER A 230 21.13 6.82 2.99
N MET A 231 20.72 5.63 2.60
CA MET A 231 21.58 4.46 2.69
C MET A 231 22.78 4.65 1.76
N PRO A 232 24.03 4.36 2.21
CA PRO A 232 25.21 4.43 1.35
C PRO A 232 25.04 3.55 0.11
N LYS A 233 25.43 4.05 -1.06
CA LYS A 233 25.25 3.38 -2.35
C LYS A 233 25.85 1.97 -2.36
N ALA A 234 27.07 1.82 -1.85
CA ALA A 234 27.75 0.52 -1.79
C ALA A 234 26.98 -0.51 -0.94
N VAL A 235 26.32 -0.07 0.14
CA VAL A 235 25.49 -0.94 0.99
C VAL A 235 24.18 -1.28 0.27
N TYR A 236 23.53 -0.28 -0.34
CA TYR A 236 22.27 -0.46 -1.07
C TYR A 236 22.41 -1.46 -2.23
N GLU A 237 23.50 -1.35 -3.00
CA GLU A 237 23.82 -2.26 -4.11
C GLU A 237 24.44 -3.58 -3.63
N GLY A 238 24.82 -3.68 -2.36
CA GLY A 238 25.47 -4.84 -1.76
C GLY A 238 24.55 -6.06 -1.63
N GLU A 239 25.14 -7.27 -1.70
CA GLU A 239 24.42 -8.55 -1.71
C GLU A 239 23.43 -8.69 -0.53
N ALA A 240 23.86 -8.32 0.69
CA ALA A 240 23.05 -8.45 1.89
C ALA A 240 21.74 -7.62 1.80
N MET A 241 21.86 -6.37 1.36
CA MET A 241 20.73 -5.47 1.20
C MET A 241 19.84 -5.88 0.03
N GLN A 242 20.44 -6.24 -1.11
CA GLN A 242 19.69 -6.74 -2.27
C GLN A 242 18.89 -8.00 -1.95
N LYS A 243 19.44 -8.91 -1.15
CA LYS A 243 18.72 -10.08 -0.65
C LYS A 243 17.60 -9.70 0.31
N TYR A 244 17.82 -8.72 1.17
CA TYR A 244 16.82 -8.23 2.13
C TYR A 244 15.65 -7.55 1.43
N MET A 245 15.90 -6.71 0.42
CA MET A 245 14.88 -6.03 -0.36
C MET A 245 14.03 -6.98 -1.23
N LYS A 246 14.54 -8.17 -1.52
CA LYS A 246 13.78 -9.23 -2.23
C LYS A 246 12.95 -10.12 -1.28
N ALA A 247 13.02 -9.89 0.03
CA ALA A 247 12.20 -10.64 0.99
C ALA A 247 10.71 -10.28 0.84
N PRO A 248 9.80 -11.20 1.18
CA PRO A 248 8.37 -10.93 1.11
C PRO A 248 7.94 -9.69 1.90
N GLY A 249 7.18 -8.82 1.27
CA GLY A 249 6.73 -7.56 1.87
C GLY A 249 7.80 -6.46 1.92
N SER A 250 8.88 -6.64 1.18
CA SER A 250 10.00 -5.70 1.07
C SER A 250 10.17 -5.22 -0.37
N ALA A 251 10.77 -4.05 -0.54
CA ALA A 251 11.21 -3.53 -1.84
C ALA A 251 12.37 -2.56 -1.68
N ASP A 252 13.02 -2.29 -2.80
CA ASP A 252 13.88 -1.14 -2.98
C ASP A 252 13.05 0.15 -3.13
N TRP A 253 13.65 1.26 -2.75
CA TRP A 253 13.06 2.57 -2.96
C TRP A 253 14.15 3.62 -3.19
N THR A 254 13.94 4.46 -4.20
CA THR A 254 14.84 5.59 -4.49
C THR A 254 14.03 6.80 -4.91
N ALA A 255 14.56 7.99 -4.62
CA ALA A 255 14.04 9.24 -5.15
C ALA A 255 15.16 10.28 -5.27
N PRO A 256 15.04 11.29 -6.16
CA PRO A 256 15.90 12.45 -6.15
C PRO A 256 15.81 13.18 -4.79
N VAL A 257 16.96 13.56 -4.21
CA VAL A 257 16.99 14.34 -2.96
C VAL A 257 16.21 15.64 -3.09
N ALA A 258 16.27 16.27 -4.27
CA ALA A 258 15.54 17.51 -4.55
C ALA A 258 14.02 17.36 -4.41
N ASP A 259 13.45 16.22 -4.83
CA ASP A 259 12.01 15.95 -4.75
C ASP A 259 11.56 15.77 -3.31
N ILE A 260 12.35 15.04 -2.49
CA ILE A 260 12.07 14.86 -1.07
C ILE A 260 12.14 16.22 -0.35
N LYS A 261 13.18 17.02 -0.66
CA LYS A 261 13.33 18.35 -0.07
C LYS A 261 12.20 19.29 -0.45
N ALA A 262 11.71 19.25 -1.68
CA ALA A 262 10.57 20.04 -2.11
C ALA A 262 9.30 19.73 -1.30
N ILE A 263 9.11 18.47 -0.89
CA ILE A 263 7.98 18.03 -0.06
C ILE A 263 8.18 18.42 1.40
N MET A 264 9.39 18.25 1.94
CA MET A 264 9.66 18.38 3.38
C MET A 264 10.01 19.81 3.82
N GLY A 265 10.42 20.67 2.89
CA GLY A 265 10.69 22.10 3.16
C GLY A 265 12.06 22.37 3.78
N GLU A 266 12.24 23.60 4.28
CA GLU A 266 13.54 24.14 4.71
C GLU A 266 14.01 23.63 6.10
N ASP A 267 13.13 23.03 6.89
CA ASP A 267 13.48 22.47 8.20
C ASP A 267 14.17 21.11 8.09
N TRP A 268 14.30 20.58 6.87
CA TRP A 268 14.94 19.31 6.59
C TRP A 268 16.14 19.45 5.68
N THR A 269 17.20 18.72 6.00
CA THR A 269 18.35 18.44 5.13
C THR A 269 18.34 16.95 4.80
N PHE A 270 18.55 16.58 3.52
CA PHE A 270 18.71 15.21 3.10
C PHE A 270 20.10 15.01 2.50
N ILE A 271 20.85 14.05 3.05
CA ILE A 271 22.24 13.78 2.67
C ILE A 271 22.27 12.47 1.88
N SER A 272 22.89 12.53 0.71
CA SER A 272 23.21 11.39 -0.16
C SER A 272 24.54 11.62 -0.88
N GLU A 273 25.16 10.55 -1.35
CA GLU A 273 26.46 10.59 -2.05
C GLU A 273 26.36 11.17 -3.47
N ASP A 274 25.19 11.06 -4.14
CA ASP A 274 25.03 11.36 -5.56
C ASP A 274 23.61 11.89 -5.92
N ASP A 275 23.03 12.70 -5.05
CA ASP A 275 21.70 13.29 -5.20
C ASP A 275 20.53 12.27 -5.32
N THR A 276 20.80 10.98 -5.17
CA THR A 276 19.79 9.92 -5.12
C THR A 276 19.62 9.43 -3.69
N PHE A 277 18.46 9.65 -3.09
CA PHE A 277 18.12 9.10 -1.79
C PHE A 277 17.73 7.62 -1.95
N ARG A 278 18.41 6.74 -1.22
CA ARG A 278 18.23 5.29 -1.24
C ARG A 278 17.71 4.80 0.09
N ALA A 279 16.71 3.95 0.06
CA ALA A 279 16.13 3.40 1.26
C ALA A 279 15.55 2.00 1.02
N PHE A 280 15.32 1.28 2.10
CA PHE A 280 14.53 0.07 2.13
C PHE A 280 13.05 0.44 2.36
N ALA A 281 12.15 -0.17 1.59
CA ALA A 281 10.71 0.02 1.75
C ALA A 281 10.00 -1.26 2.22
N THR A 282 8.93 -1.07 2.96
CA THR A 282 7.95 -2.13 3.24
C THR A 282 6.72 -1.96 2.35
N ILE A 283 6.21 -3.09 1.89
CA ILE A 283 5.09 -3.16 0.97
C ILE A 283 3.87 -3.73 1.66
N GLY A 284 2.73 -3.20 1.31
CA GLY A 284 1.43 -3.71 1.67
C GLY A 284 0.41 -3.39 0.57
N GLY A 285 -0.85 -3.54 0.91
CA GLY A 285 -1.92 -3.25 -0.02
C GLY A 285 -3.26 -3.74 0.48
N ASN A 286 -4.29 -3.59 -0.34
CA ASN A 286 -5.59 -4.15 -0.06
C ASN A 286 -5.66 -5.58 -0.60
N VAL A 287 -6.25 -6.46 0.19
CA VAL A 287 -6.40 -7.88 -0.13
C VAL A 287 -7.85 -8.31 0.01
N VAL A 288 -8.22 -9.30 -0.78
CA VAL A 288 -9.54 -9.94 -0.80
C VAL A 288 -9.38 -11.46 -0.73
N HIS A 289 -10.47 -12.17 -0.45
CA HIS A 289 -10.50 -13.62 -0.60
C HIS A 289 -10.50 -14.01 -2.09
N LYS A 290 -9.81 -15.08 -2.48
CA LYS A 290 -9.69 -15.55 -3.87
C LYS A 290 -11.02 -15.81 -4.57
N ASN A 291 -12.08 -16.09 -3.82
CA ASN A 291 -13.43 -16.37 -4.33
C ASN A 291 -14.30 -15.10 -4.44
N MET A 292 -13.74 -13.89 -4.22
CA MET A 292 -14.52 -12.67 -4.49
C MET A 292 -14.85 -12.61 -5.99
N ASP A 293 -16.07 -12.17 -6.29
CA ASP A 293 -16.56 -12.13 -7.67
C ASP A 293 -15.65 -11.29 -8.59
N ASP A 294 -15.27 -11.86 -9.74
CA ASP A 294 -14.34 -11.25 -10.69
C ASP A 294 -14.81 -9.90 -11.22
N ALA A 295 -16.11 -9.75 -11.49
CA ALA A 295 -16.65 -8.49 -12.01
C ALA A 295 -16.62 -7.42 -10.92
N LEU A 296 -16.94 -7.78 -9.69
CA LEU A 296 -16.87 -6.87 -8.53
C LEU A 296 -15.43 -6.41 -8.27
N VAL A 297 -14.45 -7.32 -8.26
CA VAL A 297 -13.03 -6.97 -8.10
C VAL A 297 -12.56 -6.07 -9.23
N TYR A 298 -12.94 -6.39 -10.47
CA TYR A 298 -12.59 -5.56 -11.63
C TYR A 298 -13.14 -4.15 -11.51
N ASP A 299 -14.40 -3.99 -11.13
CA ASP A 299 -15.05 -2.68 -11.01
C ASP A 299 -14.47 -1.86 -9.86
N LEU A 300 -14.21 -2.47 -8.69
CA LEU A 300 -13.54 -1.82 -7.55
C LEU A 300 -12.16 -1.31 -7.94
N VAL A 301 -11.33 -2.14 -8.59
CA VAL A 301 -9.96 -1.78 -8.96
C VAL A 301 -9.95 -0.76 -10.11
N SER A 302 -10.82 -0.91 -11.10
CA SER A 302 -10.95 0.07 -12.19
C SER A 302 -11.40 1.44 -11.68
N GLY A 303 -12.34 1.48 -10.74
CA GLY A 303 -12.76 2.70 -10.06
C GLY A 303 -11.60 3.33 -9.27
N TYR A 304 -10.87 2.52 -8.52
CA TYR A 304 -9.68 2.95 -7.77
C TYR A 304 -8.63 3.58 -8.69
N ILE A 305 -8.26 2.93 -9.78
CA ILE A 305 -7.27 3.41 -10.75
C ILE A 305 -7.71 4.75 -11.39
N LYS A 306 -8.98 4.86 -11.81
CA LYS A 306 -9.53 6.08 -12.41
C LYS A 306 -9.50 7.30 -11.48
N THR A 307 -9.39 7.09 -10.18
CA THR A 307 -9.45 8.12 -9.14
C THR A 307 -8.17 8.25 -8.33
N LEU A 308 -7.05 7.68 -8.79
CA LEU A 308 -5.74 7.75 -8.12
C LEU A 308 -5.28 9.18 -7.84
N ASP A 309 -5.47 10.11 -8.77
CA ASP A 309 -5.12 11.52 -8.56
C ASP A 309 -5.89 12.13 -7.38
N ASN A 310 -7.15 11.74 -7.20
CA ASN A 310 -7.96 12.17 -6.05
C ASN A 310 -7.42 11.57 -4.75
N LEU A 311 -7.07 10.28 -4.73
CA LEU A 311 -6.43 9.63 -3.57
C LEU A 311 -5.10 10.31 -3.24
N MET A 312 -4.23 10.51 -4.22
CA MET A 312 -2.94 11.15 -4.02
C MET A 312 -3.06 12.59 -3.52
N SER A 313 -4.08 13.33 -3.96
CA SER A 313 -4.35 14.69 -3.46
C SER A 313 -4.83 14.74 -2.01
N LYS A 314 -5.53 13.71 -1.55
CA LYS A 314 -5.99 13.57 -0.14
C LYS A 314 -4.90 13.13 0.81
N ALA A 315 -3.90 12.41 0.30
CA ALA A 315 -2.79 11.90 1.07
C ALA A 315 -1.55 12.78 0.81
N PRO A 316 -1.09 13.60 1.76
CA PRO A 316 0.08 14.47 1.56
C PRO A 316 1.33 13.70 1.08
N TYR A 317 1.41 12.41 1.44
CA TYR A 317 2.48 11.48 1.08
C TYR A 317 2.15 10.59 -0.14
N GLY A 318 1.06 10.87 -0.87
CA GLY A 318 0.56 10.00 -1.94
C GLY A 318 1.60 9.66 -3.00
N THR A 319 2.43 10.62 -3.37
CA THR A 319 3.51 10.43 -4.36
C THR A 319 4.64 9.52 -3.85
N THR A 320 4.92 9.50 -2.54
CA THR A 320 5.96 8.62 -1.95
C THR A 320 5.45 7.23 -1.62
N VAL A 321 4.14 7.08 -1.39
CA VAL A 321 3.48 5.78 -1.18
C VAL A 321 3.42 4.98 -2.47
N GLY A 322 3.27 5.66 -3.62
CA GLY A 322 3.13 4.97 -4.90
C GLY A 322 1.87 4.10 -4.94
N TYR A 323 0.70 4.68 -4.69
CA TYR A 323 -0.58 3.98 -4.84
C TYR A 323 -0.86 3.53 -6.28
N ASP A 324 -0.10 4.05 -7.23
CA ASP A 324 -0.06 3.70 -8.64
C ASP A 324 1.03 2.67 -9.01
N PHE A 325 1.66 2.03 -8.01
CA PHE A 325 2.71 1.03 -8.19
C PHE A 325 2.19 -0.39 -7.98
N PRO A 326 1.52 -1.01 -8.97
CA PRO A 326 0.87 -2.30 -8.79
C PRO A 326 1.84 -3.48 -8.64
N MET A 327 3.11 -3.33 -8.98
CA MET A 327 4.10 -4.43 -8.98
C MET A 327 4.82 -4.67 -7.67
N GLN A 328 4.60 -3.83 -6.66
CA GLN A 328 5.39 -3.85 -5.43
C GLN A 328 5.29 -5.20 -4.70
N GLY A 329 6.44 -5.87 -4.53
CA GLY A 329 6.59 -7.06 -3.69
C GLY A 329 5.80 -8.31 -4.08
N MET A 330 5.28 -8.39 -5.32
CA MET A 330 4.34 -9.44 -5.74
C MET A 330 4.99 -10.69 -6.36
N CYS A 331 6.25 -10.59 -6.80
CA CYS A 331 7.01 -11.70 -7.36
C CYS A 331 7.85 -12.43 -6.29
N GLY A 332 8.49 -13.54 -6.67
CA GLY A 332 9.37 -14.30 -5.80
C GLY A 332 8.64 -15.14 -4.75
N ALA A 333 9.18 -15.20 -3.55
CA ALA A 333 8.72 -16.07 -2.47
C ALA A 333 7.44 -15.57 -1.75
N ASN A 334 6.89 -14.43 -2.16
CA ASN A 334 5.65 -13.94 -1.59
C ASN A 334 4.47 -14.83 -2.02
N PRO A 335 3.70 -15.42 -1.08
CA PRO A 335 2.55 -16.27 -1.41
C PRO A 335 1.38 -15.46 -1.98
N ILE A 336 1.30 -14.16 -1.66
CA ILE A 336 0.22 -13.32 -2.16
C ILE A 336 0.47 -12.93 -3.62
N LYS A 337 -0.55 -13.08 -4.45
CA LYS A 337 -0.57 -12.73 -5.87
C LYS A 337 -1.78 -11.85 -6.15
N TYR A 338 -1.76 -11.16 -7.28
CA TYR A 338 -2.94 -10.43 -7.74
C TYR A 338 -4.12 -11.37 -7.98
N HIS A 339 -5.29 -10.91 -7.61
CA HIS A 339 -6.55 -11.42 -8.15
C HIS A 339 -6.56 -11.22 -9.68
N VAL A 340 -6.97 -12.23 -10.43
CA VAL A 340 -6.93 -12.20 -11.91
C VAL A 340 -7.67 -11.00 -12.48
N ALA A 341 -8.83 -10.66 -11.93
CA ALA A 341 -9.61 -9.50 -12.34
C ALA A 341 -8.93 -8.17 -11.99
N ALA A 342 -8.26 -8.08 -10.84
CA ALA A 342 -7.46 -6.91 -10.49
C ALA A 342 -6.27 -6.72 -11.44
N ALA A 343 -5.54 -7.80 -11.75
CA ALA A 343 -4.45 -7.77 -12.71
C ALA A 343 -4.90 -7.30 -14.09
N ARG A 344 -6.09 -7.75 -14.52
CA ARG A 344 -6.70 -7.30 -15.77
C ARG A 344 -6.97 -5.79 -15.75
N ALA A 345 -7.57 -5.27 -14.70
CA ALA A 345 -7.88 -3.84 -14.58
C ALA A 345 -6.60 -2.97 -14.62
N TRP A 346 -5.54 -3.37 -13.92
CA TRP A 346 -4.25 -2.68 -13.95
C TRP A 346 -3.61 -2.72 -15.34
N ARG A 347 -3.60 -3.87 -16.03
CA ARG A 347 -3.04 -4.01 -17.39
C ARG A 347 -3.81 -3.18 -18.41
N GLU A 348 -5.14 -3.18 -18.35
CA GLU A 348 -5.99 -2.36 -19.23
C GLU A 348 -5.80 -0.85 -19.00
N ALA A 349 -5.42 -0.45 -17.80
CA ALA A 349 -5.04 0.93 -17.49
C ALA A 349 -3.61 1.29 -17.92
N GLY A 350 -2.86 0.35 -18.53
CA GLY A 350 -1.52 0.60 -19.08
C GLY A 350 -0.37 0.28 -18.13
N TYR A 351 -0.63 -0.30 -16.96
CA TYR A 351 0.43 -0.71 -16.03
C TYR A 351 1.01 -2.08 -16.42
N ALA A 352 2.34 -2.16 -16.43
CA ALA A 352 3.03 -3.42 -16.67
C ALA A 352 2.95 -4.32 -15.42
N LEU A 353 2.46 -5.54 -15.58
CA LEU A 353 2.47 -6.57 -14.55
C LEU A 353 3.13 -7.83 -15.09
N ASP A 354 4.14 -8.32 -14.38
CA ASP A 354 4.76 -9.60 -14.69
C ASP A 354 3.82 -10.76 -14.36
N ASP A 355 3.88 -11.83 -15.13
CA ASP A 355 3.03 -13.01 -14.90
C ASP A 355 3.28 -13.67 -13.53
N CYS A 356 4.51 -13.56 -12.98
CA CYS A 356 4.83 -14.06 -11.64
C CYS A 356 4.05 -13.35 -10.52
N ALA A 357 3.49 -12.17 -10.78
CA ALA A 357 2.70 -11.40 -9.82
C ALA A 357 1.21 -11.77 -9.82
N VAL A 358 0.75 -12.54 -10.82
CA VAL A 358 -0.68 -12.89 -10.98
C VAL A 358 -0.91 -14.33 -10.49
N ALA A 359 -2.06 -14.56 -9.84
CA ALA A 359 -2.46 -15.91 -9.47
C ALA A 359 -2.71 -16.76 -10.70
N ALA A 360 -2.41 -18.06 -10.61
CA ALA A 360 -2.62 -19.05 -11.66
C ALA A 360 -3.96 -19.79 -11.49
N ASP A 361 -4.99 -19.13 -10.99
CA ASP A 361 -6.30 -19.71 -10.64
C ASP A 361 -7.07 -20.18 -11.85
#